data_db905c6cdcd9083f9f76528397f1c171
#
_entry.id   db905c6cdcd9083f9f76528397f1c171
#
_cell.length_a   1.000
_cell.length_b   1.000
_cell.length_c   1.000
_cell.angle_alpha   90.00
_cell.angle_beta   90.00
_cell.angle_gamma   90.00
#
_symmetry.space_group_name_H-M   'P 1'
#
loop_
_entity.id
_entity.type
_entity.pdbx_description
1 polymer ?
#
loop_
_entity_poly.entity_id
_entity_poly.type
_entity_poly.pdbx_seq_one_letter_code
_entity_poly.pdbx_strand_id
1 'polypeptide(L)'
;MNSFGMIKISESLRISIFSLFALLFLFAGQGATYAAIFIASVTLHEASHIYFLYRYSAKFLCVTIYPFGIDINADTSRLSYKKELICTLAGCLSNALSFIVSCTFMFLFPSPVLLFFMLCNVFLCAVNLIPLSFFDGGKALRLIIYDNFDIDTAFYTHKALDIASAVAFLCFSFFIMAGSDFNLSVVCVVIYASLSTFALYMKNPCREH
;
A
#
# COMPACT_ATOMS: atom_id res chain seq x y z
N MET A 1 -12.23 -18.81 -6.18
CA MET A 1 -12.64 -18.23 -4.88
C MET A 1 -13.61 -17.10 -5.17
N ASN A 2 -14.82 -17.19 -4.66
CA ASN A 2 -15.92 -16.31 -5.01
C ASN A 2 -15.59 -14.85 -4.67
N SER A 3 -15.74 -13.99 -5.64
CA SER A 3 -15.55 -12.53 -5.56
C SER A 3 -16.66 -11.86 -4.74
N PHE A 4 -16.81 -12.25 -3.47
CA PHE A 4 -17.81 -11.66 -2.58
C PHE A 4 -17.47 -10.17 -2.40
N GLY A 5 -18.30 -9.30 -2.97
CA GLY A 5 -18.13 -7.86 -2.85
C GLY A 5 -17.20 -7.18 -3.86
N MET A 6 -16.86 -7.82 -4.99
CA MET A 6 -16.10 -7.18 -6.07
C MET A 6 -17.00 -6.83 -7.27
N ILE A 7 -16.95 -5.59 -7.70
CA ILE A 7 -17.60 -5.12 -8.93
C ILE A 7 -16.56 -5.16 -10.05
N LYS A 8 -16.81 -5.96 -11.10
CA LYS A 8 -15.99 -6.00 -12.31
C LYS A 8 -16.46 -4.89 -13.25
N ILE A 9 -15.65 -3.85 -13.43
CA ILE A 9 -15.94 -2.74 -14.35
C ILE A 9 -15.43 -3.07 -15.75
N SER A 10 -14.25 -3.72 -15.84
CA SER A 10 -13.63 -4.16 -17.07
C SER A 10 -12.88 -5.47 -16.82
N GLU A 11 -12.37 -6.13 -17.89
CA GLU A 11 -11.52 -7.32 -17.72
C GLU A 11 -10.26 -7.02 -16.90
N SER A 12 -9.75 -5.80 -17.00
CA SER A 12 -8.54 -5.33 -16.32
C SER A 12 -8.80 -4.47 -15.08
N LEU A 13 -10.06 -4.13 -14.73
CA LEU A 13 -10.37 -3.26 -13.59
C LEU A 13 -11.45 -3.88 -12.70
N ARG A 14 -11.11 -4.06 -11.42
CA ARG A 14 -12.01 -4.55 -10.36
C ARG A 14 -12.03 -3.57 -9.21
N ILE A 15 -13.20 -3.33 -8.62
CA ILE A 15 -13.37 -2.46 -7.46
C ILE A 15 -14.06 -3.22 -6.36
N SER A 16 -13.51 -3.15 -5.15
CA SER A 16 -14.17 -3.69 -3.96
C SER A 16 -15.33 -2.77 -3.53
N ILE A 17 -16.47 -3.34 -3.18
CA ILE A 17 -17.60 -2.59 -2.61
C ILE A 17 -17.17 -1.82 -1.36
N PHE A 18 -16.28 -2.40 -0.55
CA PHE A 18 -15.76 -1.75 0.65
C PHE A 18 -14.94 -0.48 0.35
N SER A 19 -14.30 -0.39 -0.83
CA SER A 19 -13.57 0.83 -1.23
C SER A 19 -14.52 1.99 -1.51
N LEU A 20 -15.72 1.72 -2.02
CA LEU A 20 -16.74 2.74 -2.21
C LEU A 20 -17.26 3.28 -0.87
N PHE A 21 -17.46 2.42 0.12
CA PHE A 21 -17.84 2.86 1.47
C PHE A 21 -16.73 3.67 2.14
N ALA A 22 -15.46 3.27 2.01
CA ALA A 22 -14.32 4.02 2.54
C ALA A 22 -14.24 5.42 1.92
N LEU A 23 -14.44 5.52 0.60
CA LEU A 23 -14.47 6.78 -0.12
C LEU A 23 -15.62 7.68 0.34
N LEU A 24 -16.83 7.15 0.46
CA LEU A 24 -18.00 7.88 0.98
C LEU A 24 -17.77 8.40 2.40
N PHE A 25 -17.20 7.57 3.27
CA PHE A 25 -16.86 7.95 4.64
C PHE A 25 -15.83 9.09 4.69
N LEU A 26 -14.83 9.04 3.81
CA LEU A 26 -13.79 10.06 3.70
C LEU A 26 -14.37 11.42 3.26
N PHE A 27 -15.28 11.41 2.28
CA PHE A 27 -15.97 12.63 1.85
C PHE A 27 -16.90 13.20 2.90
N ALA A 28 -17.62 12.34 3.65
CA ALA A 28 -18.55 12.77 4.69
C ALA A 28 -17.85 13.37 5.92
N GLY A 29 -16.67 12.85 6.27
CA GLY A 29 -15.98 13.20 7.51
C GLY A 29 -15.07 14.43 7.43
N GLN A 30 -14.38 14.65 6.30
CA GLN A 30 -13.29 15.64 6.21
C GLN A 30 -13.59 16.84 5.29
N GLY A 31 -14.71 16.80 4.57
CA GLY A 31 -15.01 17.79 3.52
C GLY A 31 -14.32 17.47 2.18
N ALA A 32 -14.92 17.93 1.09
CA ALA A 32 -14.54 17.57 -0.27
C ALA A 32 -13.10 17.94 -0.62
N THR A 33 -12.58 19.07 -0.13
CA THR A 33 -11.21 19.52 -0.43
C THR A 33 -10.15 18.57 0.13
N TYR A 34 -10.25 18.20 1.39
CA TYR A 34 -9.28 17.31 2.04
C TYR A 34 -9.36 15.88 1.49
N ALA A 35 -10.58 15.42 1.18
CA ALA A 35 -10.77 14.13 0.51
C ALA A 35 -10.12 14.13 -0.88
N ALA A 36 -10.28 15.18 -1.67
CA ALA A 36 -9.66 15.30 -3.00
C ALA A 36 -8.12 15.30 -2.91
N ILE A 37 -7.54 15.98 -1.91
CA ILE A 37 -6.08 15.98 -1.67
C ILE A 37 -5.58 14.59 -1.33
N PHE A 38 -6.27 13.87 -0.45
CA PHE A 38 -5.90 12.49 -0.11
C PHE A 38 -5.95 11.57 -1.33
N ILE A 39 -7.02 11.65 -2.12
CA ILE A 39 -7.17 10.88 -3.37
C ILE A 39 -6.06 11.24 -4.36
N ALA A 40 -5.71 12.51 -4.50
CA ALA A 40 -4.60 12.94 -5.36
C ALA A 40 -3.26 12.35 -4.90
N SER A 41 -2.99 12.33 -3.58
CA SER A 41 -1.77 11.74 -3.02
C SER A 41 -1.69 10.23 -3.27
N VAL A 42 -2.79 9.50 -3.10
CA VAL A 42 -2.88 8.06 -3.41
C VAL A 42 -2.72 7.83 -4.92
N THR A 43 -3.38 8.63 -5.75
CA THR A 43 -3.28 8.51 -7.21
C THR A 43 -1.84 8.73 -7.69
N LEU A 44 -1.13 9.68 -7.11
CA LEU A 44 0.28 9.95 -7.42
C LEU A 44 1.18 8.76 -7.05
N HIS A 45 0.93 8.14 -5.89
CA HIS A 45 1.60 6.94 -5.44
C HIS A 45 1.43 5.79 -6.45
N GLU A 46 0.20 5.46 -6.77
CA GLU A 46 -0.14 4.35 -7.68
C GLU A 46 0.32 4.61 -9.12
N ALA A 47 0.18 5.85 -9.59
CA ALA A 47 0.63 6.25 -10.92
C ALA A 47 2.14 6.03 -11.10
N SER A 48 2.91 6.18 -10.02
CA SER A 48 4.36 5.94 -10.03
C SER A 48 4.69 4.46 -10.23
N HIS A 49 3.96 3.54 -9.60
CA HIS A 49 4.09 2.11 -9.85
C HIS A 49 3.79 1.77 -11.31
N ILE A 50 2.66 2.28 -11.82
CA ILE A 50 2.22 2.07 -13.21
C ILE A 50 3.27 2.61 -14.20
N TYR A 51 3.82 3.80 -13.94
CA TYR A 51 4.84 4.40 -14.78
C TYR A 51 6.08 3.53 -14.92
N PHE A 52 6.64 3.02 -13.82
CA PHE A 52 7.83 2.18 -13.86
C PHE A 52 7.56 0.78 -14.42
N LEU A 53 6.41 0.19 -14.13
CA LEU A 53 5.98 -1.08 -14.76
C LEU A 53 5.88 -0.92 -16.29
N TYR A 54 5.27 0.16 -16.76
CA TYR A 54 5.21 0.48 -18.19
C TYR A 54 6.60 0.73 -18.77
N ARG A 55 7.44 1.51 -18.07
CA ARG A 55 8.82 1.85 -18.50
C ARG A 55 9.70 0.62 -18.67
N TYR A 56 9.48 -0.41 -17.86
CA TYR A 56 10.22 -1.67 -17.95
C TYR A 56 9.48 -2.75 -18.75
N SER A 57 8.41 -2.39 -19.45
CA SER A 57 7.64 -3.28 -20.33
C SER A 57 7.05 -4.50 -19.60
N ALA A 58 6.67 -4.35 -18.34
CA ALA A 58 5.90 -5.34 -17.61
C ALA A 58 4.51 -5.47 -18.24
N LYS A 59 4.01 -6.70 -18.38
CA LYS A 59 2.69 -6.94 -18.95
C LYS A 59 1.63 -6.77 -17.87
N PHE A 60 0.78 -5.75 -18.01
CA PHE A 60 -0.36 -5.53 -17.11
C PHE A 60 -1.38 -6.65 -17.26
N LEU A 61 -1.81 -7.21 -16.13
CA LEU A 61 -2.84 -8.25 -16.06
C LEU A 61 -4.16 -7.68 -15.57
N CYS A 62 -4.19 -7.10 -14.37
CA CYS A 62 -5.37 -6.43 -13.85
C CYS A 62 -5.02 -5.46 -12.71
N VAL A 63 -5.91 -4.52 -12.48
CA VAL A 63 -5.87 -3.58 -11.35
C VAL A 63 -7.07 -3.83 -10.47
N THR A 64 -6.85 -4.02 -9.18
CA THR A 64 -7.92 -4.24 -8.20
C THR A 64 -7.86 -3.17 -7.12
N ILE A 65 -8.94 -2.40 -6.99
CA ILE A 65 -9.04 -1.33 -6.01
C ILE A 65 -9.65 -1.90 -4.72
N TYR A 66 -8.88 -1.82 -3.64
CA TYR A 66 -9.27 -2.17 -2.28
C TYR A 66 -9.54 -0.91 -1.44
N PRO A 67 -10.19 -1.02 -0.26
CA PRO A 67 -10.47 0.14 0.62
C PRO A 67 -9.23 0.95 1.01
N PHE A 68 -8.09 0.29 1.16
CA PHE A 68 -6.85 0.86 1.67
C PHE A 68 -5.67 0.74 0.70
N GLY A 69 -5.94 0.56 -0.60
CA GLY A 69 -4.89 0.51 -1.61
C GLY A 69 -5.37 -0.04 -2.93
N ILE A 70 -4.48 0.01 -3.90
CA ILE A 70 -4.68 -0.54 -5.23
C ILE A 70 -3.69 -1.69 -5.42
N ASP A 71 -4.17 -2.85 -5.83
CA ASP A 71 -3.32 -3.98 -6.18
C ASP A 71 -3.16 -4.03 -7.69
N ILE A 72 -1.94 -3.79 -8.15
CA ILE A 72 -1.59 -3.80 -9.57
C ILE A 72 -0.95 -5.14 -9.87
N ASN A 73 -1.71 -6.04 -10.48
CA ASN A 73 -1.20 -7.32 -10.95
C ASN A 73 -0.54 -7.13 -12.32
N ALA A 74 0.78 -7.30 -12.37
CA ALA A 74 1.58 -7.28 -13.58
C ALA A 74 2.45 -8.54 -13.64
N ASP A 75 2.69 -9.05 -14.84
CA ASP A 75 3.66 -10.12 -15.07
C ASP A 75 5.06 -9.51 -15.03
N THR A 76 5.75 -9.72 -13.93
CA THR A 76 7.12 -9.25 -13.67
C THR A 76 8.17 -10.34 -13.93
N SER A 77 7.77 -11.53 -14.39
CA SER A 77 8.66 -12.69 -14.60
C SER A 77 9.87 -12.40 -15.50
N ARG A 78 9.76 -11.40 -16.38
CA ARG A 78 10.84 -10.95 -17.27
C ARG A 78 11.70 -9.83 -16.69
N LEU A 79 11.34 -9.30 -15.51
CA LEU A 79 12.11 -8.25 -14.85
C LEU A 79 13.22 -8.87 -13.99
N SER A 80 14.35 -8.19 -13.91
CA SER A 80 15.34 -8.51 -12.88
C SER A 80 14.84 -8.04 -11.51
N TYR A 81 15.27 -8.67 -10.44
CA TYR A 81 14.94 -8.29 -9.06
C TYR A 81 15.13 -6.78 -8.79
N LYS A 82 16.22 -6.18 -9.33
CA LYS A 82 16.48 -4.74 -9.20
C LYS A 82 15.41 -3.87 -9.85
N LYS A 83 14.95 -4.24 -11.06
CA LYS A 83 13.89 -3.50 -11.74
C LYS A 83 12.55 -3.66 -11.03
N GLU A 84 12.25 -4.86 -10.56
CA GLU A 84 11.04 -5.14 -9.79
C GLU A 84 11.05 -4.37 -8.46
N LEU A 85 12.20 -4.30 -7.77
CA LEU A 85 12.38 -3.50 -6.56
C LEU A 85 12.12 -2.01 -6.81
N ILE A 86 12.62 -1.45 -7.94
CA ILE A 86 12.35 -0.06 -8.32
C ILE A 86 10.85 0.14 -8.55
N CYS A 87 10.18 -0.76 -9.28
CA CYS A 87 8.74 -0.70 -9.48
C CYS A 87 7.99 -0.72 -8.14
N THR A 88 8.40 -1.60 -7.22
CA THR A 88 7.75 -1.76 -5.91
C THR A 88 7.93 -0.53 -5.02
N LEU A 89 9.09 0.11 -5.03
CA LEU A 89 9.36 1.29 -4.20
C LEU A 89 8.96 2.62 -4.87
N ALA A 90 8.54 2.61 -6.12
CA ALA A 90 8.22 3.80 -6.89
C ALA A 90 7.16 4.69 -6.21
N GLY A 91 6.12 4.10 -5.64
CA GLY A 91 5.08 4.81 -4.91
C GLY A 91 5.62 5.54 -3.68
N CYS A 92 6.40 4.85 -2.85
CA CYS A 92 7.03 5.45 -1.67
C CYS A 92 7.99 6.58 -2.06
N LEU A 93 8.79 6.39 -3.12
CA LEU A 93 9.71 7.40 -3.63
C LEU A 93 8.97 8.64 -4.15
N SER A 94 7.85 8.47 -4.85
CA SER A 94 7.05 9.59 -5.34
C SER A 94 6.44 10.40 -4.20
N ASN A 95 5.93 9.72 -3.17
CA ASN A 95 5.39 10.40 -2.00
C ASN A 95 6.48 11.14 -1.21
N ALA A 96 7.66 10.53 -1.03
CA ALA A 96 8.80 11.18 -0.40
C ALA A 96 9.24 12.43 -1.18
N LEU A 97 9.33 12.34 -2.51
CA LEU A 97 9.64 13.48 -3.37
C LEU A 97 8.57 14.57 -3.27
N SER A 98 7.29 14.21 -3.30
CA SER A 98 6.18 15.13 -3.16
C SER A 98 6.20 15.86 -1.82
N PHE A 99 6.54 15.17 -0.74
CA PHE A 99 6.74 15.76 0.58
C PHE A 99 7.88 16.79 0.54
N ILE A 100 9.07 16.43 0.01
CA ILE A 100 10.24 17.33 -0.07
C ILE A 100 9.91 18.58 -0.89
N VAL A 101 9.30 18.42 -2.07
CA VAL A 101 8.88 19.53 -2.92
C VAL A 101 7.88 20.43 -2.20
N SER A 102 6.89 19.84 -1.53
CA SER A 102 5.89 20.59 -0.77
C SER A 102 6.49 21.35 0.42
N CYS A 103 7.52 20.81 1.08
CA CYS A 103 8.27 21.53 2.12
C CYS A 103 8.87 22.83 1.57
N THR A 104 9.47 22.80 0.37
CA THR A 104 10.02 24.01 -0.27
C THR A 104 8.93 25.04 -0.55
N PHE A 105 7.78 24.60 -1.10
CA PHE A 105 6.66 25.49 -1.36
C PHE A 105 6.03 26.05 -0.07
N MET A 106 6.04 25.30 1.02
CA MET A 106 5.49 25.74 2.30
C MET A 106 6.24 26.96 2.89
N PHE A 107 7.54 27.09 2.60
CA PHE A 107 8.32 28.29 2.97
C PHE A 107 7.88 29.53 2.18
N LEU A 108 7.45 29.36 0.93
CA LEU A 108 7.06 30.48 0.05
C LEU A 108 5.57 30.82 0.20
N PHE A 109 4.74 29.82 0.34
CA PHE A 109 3.27 29.90 0.33
C PHE A 109 2.66 29.03 1.43
N PRO A 110 2.74 29.43 2.71
CA PRO A 110 2.17 28.67 3.81
C PRO A 110 0.64 28.54 3.65
N SER A 111 0.15 27.30 3.63
CA SER A 111 -1.27 27.01 3.44
C SER A 111 -1.67 25.75 4.20
N PRO A 112 -2.83 25.72 4.89
CA PRO A 112 -3.36 24.53 5.53
C PRO A 112 -3.59 23.38 4.53
N VAL A 113 -3.97 23.68 3.30
CA VAL A 113 -4.15 22.72 2.20
C VAL A 113 -2.82 22.06 1.84
N LEU A 114 -1.76 22.85 1.71
CA LEU A 114 -0.42 22.36 1.41
C LEU A 114 0.14 21.52 2.57
N LEU A 115 -0.08 21.96 3.81
CA LEU A 115 0.29 21.19 4.99
C LEU A 115 -0.38 19.82 5.00
N PHE A 116 -1.69 19.79 4.73
CA PHE A 116 -2.42 18.52 4.66
C PHE A 116 -1.88 17.59 3.55
N PHE A 117 -1.56 18.13 2.37
CA PHE A 117 -0.94 17.37 1.29
C PHE A 117 0.42 16.78 1.70
N MET A 118 1.26 17.57 2.40
CA MET A 118 2.52 17.11 2.97
C MET A 118 2.32 15.94 3.93
N LEU A 119 1.38 16.09 4.88
CA LEU A 119 1.06 15.07 5.87
C LEU A 119 0.52 13.78 5.20
N CYS A 120 -0.32 13.89 4.19
CA CYS A 120 -0.79 12.74 3.42
C CYS A 120 0.37 11.98 2.76
N ASN A 121 1.29 12.69 2.12
CA ASN A 121 2.40 12.07 1.41
C ASN A 121 3.41 11.40 2.36
N VAL A 122 3.75 12.04 3.48
CA VAL A 122 4.65 11.42 4.48
C VAL A 122 3.98 10.21 5.13
N PHE A 123 2.69 10.30 5.42
CA PHE A 123 1.91 9.20 5.99
C PHE A 123 1.84 8.00 5.03
N LEU A 124 1.49 8.23 3.75
CA LEU A 124 1.45 7.19 2.73
C LEU A 124 2.82 6.53 2.54
N CYS A 125 3.90 7.32 2.50
CA CYS A 125 5.25 6.79 2.42
C CYS A 125 5.59 5.91 3.62
N ALA A 126 5.34 6.40 4.85
CA ALA A 126 5.66 5.68 6.08
C ALA A 126 4.87 4.37 6.20
N VAL A 127 3.57 4.39 5.93
CA VAL A 127 2.70 3.19 6.00
C VAL A 127 3.10 2.17 4.95
N ASN A 128 3.35 2.60 3.71
CA ASN A 128 3.75 1.67 2.65
C ASN A 128 5.17 1.12 2.80
N LEU A 129 6.03 1.74 3.62
CA LEU A 129 7.35 1.19 3.97
C LEU A 129 7.32 0.17 5.12
N ILE A 130 6.18 -0.04 5.78
CA ILE A 130 6.05 -1.08 6.81
C ILE A 130 6.36 -2.45 6.18
N PRO A 131 7.22 -3.27 6.81
CA PRO A 131 7.65 -4.55 6.25
C PRO A 131 6.61 -5.66 6.42
N LEU A 132 5.38 -5.40 5.98
CA LEU A 132 4.27 -6.35 5.89
C LEU A 132 4.02 -6.67 4.42
N SER A 133 3.84 -7.94 4.07
CA SER A 133 3.65 -8.40 2.69
C SER A 133 2.51 -7.71 1.93
N PHE A 134 1.59 -7.08 2.64
CA PHE A 134 0.51 -6.28 2.05
C PHE A 134 1.00 -4.93 1.50
N PHE A 135 2.01 -4.32 2.15
CA PHE A 135 2.56 -3.02 1.77
C PHE A 135 3.78 -3.17 0.85
N ASP A 136 4.17 -2.08 0.20
CA ASP A 136 5.31 -2.09 -0.72
C ASP A 136 6.64 -2.40 -0.03
N GLY A 137 6.81 -1.95 1.23
CA GLY A 137 7.97 -2.28 2.06
C GLY A 137 8.15 -3.79 2.28
N GLY A 138 7.05 -4.51 2.53
CA GLY A 138 7.10 -5.97 2.66
C GLY A 138 7.38 -6.67 1.34
N LYS A 139 6.78 -6.21 0.23
CA LYS A 139 7.09 -6.71 -1.12
C LYS A 139 8.55 -6.45 -1.48
N ALA A 140 9.07 -5.24 -1.20
CA ALA A 140 10.47 -4.88 -1.44
C ALA A 140 11.42 -5.74 -0.59
N LEU A 141 11.10 -5.94 0.69
CA LEU A 141 11.87 -6.79 1.59
C LEU A 141 11.92 -8.24 1.08
N ARG A 142 10.79 -8.77 0.62
CA ARG A 142 10.75 -10.09 -0.04
C ARG A 142 11.73 -10.16 -1.21
N LEU A 143 11.69 -9.22 -2.13
CA LEU A 143 12.58 -9.18 -3.29
C LEU A 143 14.06 -9.16 -2.87
N ILE A 144 14.41 -8.34 -1.87
CA ILE A 144 15.78 -8.26 -1.35
C ILE A 144 16.23 -9.60 -0.75
N ILE A 145 15.37 -10.27 0.00
CA ILE A 145 15.68 -11.57 0.61
C ILE A 145 15.89 -12.63 -0.48
N TYR A 146 15.00 -12.72 -1.48
CA TYR A 146 15.10 -13.70 -2.56
C TYR A 146 16.25 -13.43 -3.54
N ASP A 147 16.75 -12.19 -3.62
CA ASP A 147 17.96 -11.86 -4.42
C ASP A 147 19.27 -12.26 -3.71
N ASN A 148 19.27 -12.40 -2.37
CA ASN A 148 20.48 -12.59 -1.58
C ASN A 148 20.63 -13.96 -0.92
N PHE A 149 19.55 -14.74 -0.81
CA PHE A 149 19.53 -16.04 -0.14
C PHE A 149 19.03 -17.14 -1.08
N ASP A 150 19.38 -18.39 -0.78
CA ASP A 150 18.79 -19.55 -1.41
C ASP A 150 17.29 -19.65 -1.12
N ILE A 151 16.55 -20.36 -1.97
CA ILE A 151 15.06 -20.37 -1.97
C ILE A 151 14.50 -20.79 -0.60
N ASP A 152 15.07 -21.83 0.03
CA ASP A 152 14.57 -22.33 1.32
C ASP A 152 14.83 -21.35 2.45
N THR A 153 16.05 -20.81 2.54
CA THR A 153 16.41 -19.81 3.55
C THR A 153 15.60 -18.52 3.34
N ALA A 154 15.44 -18.07 2.09
CA ALA A 154 14.64 -16.91 1.74
C ALA A 154 13.18 -17.08 2.18
N PHE A 155 12.58 -18.25 1.93
CA PHE A 155 11.21 -18.54 2.33
C PHE A 155 11.00 -18.45 3.84
N TYR A 156 11.85 -19.12 4.63
CA TYR A 156 11.71 -19.11 6.10
C TYR A 156 12.02 -17.74 6.69
N THR A 157 13.03 -17.03 6.17
CA THR A 157 13.41 -15.67 6.63
C THR A 157 12.30 -14.68 6.36
N HIS A 158 11.76 -14.65 5.13
CA HIS A 158 10.64 -13.78 4.78
C HIS A 158 9.43 -14.07 5.64
N LYS A 159 9.07 -15.34 5.82
CA LYS A 159 7.94 -15.75 6.66
C LYS A 159 8.10 -15.32 8.11
N ALA A 160 9.29 -15.49 8.70
CA ALA A 160 9.56 -15.06 10.07
C ALA A 160 9.46 -13.55 10.24
N LEU A 161 10.01 -12.78 9.30
CA LEU A 161 9.94 -11.32 9.29
C LEU A 161 8.51 -10.81 9.13
N ASP A 162 7.71 -11.43 8.26
CA ASP A 162 6.33 -11.08 8.04
C ASP A 162 5.47 -11.30 9.30
N ILE A 163 5.65 -12.44 9.99
CA ILE A 163 5.00 -12.72 11.27
C ILE A 163 5.44 -11.70 12.35
N ALA A 164 6.74 -11.46 12.48
CA ALA A 164 7.26 -10.51 13.45
C ALA A 164 6.72 -9.09 13.20
N SER A 165 6.68 -8.66 11.95
CA SER A 165 6.13 -7.35 11.54
C SER A 165 4.62 -7.27 11.80
N ALA A 166 3.87 -8.33 11.55
CA ALA A 166 2.44 -8.38 11.84
C ALA A 166 2.17 -8.27 13.34
N VAL A 167 2.93 -9.00 14.17
CA VAL A 167 2.82 -8.92 15.63
C VAL A 167 3.18 -7.52 16.12
N ALA A 168 4.29 -6.94 15.66
CA ALA A 168 4.71 -5.59 16.00
C ALA A 168 3.64 -4.54 15.61
N PHE A 169 3.07 -4.67 14.42
CA PHE A 169 2.00 -3.79 13.94
C PHE A 169 0.74 -3.91 14.81
N LEU A 170 0.34 -5.12 15.19
CA LEU A 170 -0.78 -5.36 16.10
C LEU A 170 -0.55 -4.75 17.47
N CYS A 171 0.63 -4.97 18.08
CA CYS A 171 0.99 -4.40 19.37
C CYS A 171 0.98 -2.86 19.32
N PHE A 172 1.56 -2.26 18.28
CA PHE A 172 1.57 -0.81 18.08
C PHE A 172 0.15 -0.25 17.90
N SER A 173 -0.68 -0.93 17.12
CA SER A 173 -2.06 -0.56 16.89
C SER A 173 -2.89 -0.62 18.17
N PHE A 174 -2.69 -1.66 18.99
CA PHE A 174 -3.33 -1.77 20.30
C PHE A 174 -2.90 -0.65 21.25
N PHE A 175 -1.61 -0.29 21.22
CA PHE A 175 -1.08 0.83 22.01
C PHE A 175 -1.74 2.17 21.62
N ILE A 176 -1.85 2.46 20.32
CA ILE A 176 -2.55 3.66 19.82
C ILE A 176 -4.03 3.63 20.22
N MET A 177 -4.69 2.48 20.08
CA MET A 177 -6.10 2.32 20.44
C MET A 177 -6.34 2.61 21.92
N ALA A 178 -5.49 2.10 22.81
CA ALA A 178 -5.58 2.34 24.25
C ALA A 178 -5.34 3.81 24.62
N GLY A 179 -4.49 4.53 23.86
CA GLY A 179 -4.22 5.96 24.06
C GLY A 179 -5.23 6.90 23.40
N SER A 180 -6.12 6.41 22.54
CA SER A 180 -7.08 7.21 21.75
C SER A 180 -8.55 7.02 22.16
N ASP A 181 -8.83 6.66 23.41
CA ASP A 181 -10.18 6.41 23.91
C ASP A 181 -11.01 5.46 23.02
N PHE A 182 -10.37 4.41 22.50
CA PHE A 182 -10.97 3.39 21.61
C PHE A 182 -11.60 3.96 20.33
N ASN A 183 -10.90 4.86 19.64
CA ASN A 183 -11.37 5.42 18.37
C ASN A 183 -11.69 4.30 17.37
N LEU A 184 -12.96 4.20 16.98
CA LEU A 184 -13.49 3.13 16.12
C LEU A 184 -12.76 3.06 14.77
N SER A 185 -12.33 4.21 14.23
CA SER A 185 -11.60 4.27 12.95
C SER A 185 -10.26 3.53 13.03
N VAL A 186 -9.52 3.69 14.13
CA VAL A 186 -8.25 2.99 14.38
C VAL A 186 -8.51 1.49 14.50
N VAL A 187 -9.54 1.09 15.23
CA VAL A 187 -9.94 -0.33 15.39
C VAL A 187 -10.22 -0.95 14.02
N CYS A 188 -10.99 -0.29 13.16
CA CYS A 188 -11.31 -0.79 11.82
C CYS A 188 -10.05 -0.98 10.95
N VAL A 189 -9.11 -0.03 10.96
CA VAL A 189 -7.84 -0.12 10.21
C VAL A 189 -7.01 -1.30 10.69
N VAL A 190 -6.89 -1.49 12.01
CA VAL A 190 -6.15 -2.60 12.62
C VAL A 190 -6.75 -3.95 12.25
N ILE A 191 -8.07 -4.11 12.40
CA ILE A 191 -8.76 -5.35 12.04
C ILE A 191 -8.56 -5.65 10.56
N TYR A 192 -8.72 -4.66 9.69
CA TYR A 192 -8.55 -4.85 8.25
C TYR A 192 -7.12 -5.27 7.88
N ALA A 193 -6.11 -4.59 8.41
CA ALA A 193 -4.70 -4.92 8.15
C ALA A 193 -4.37 -6.34 8.64
N SER A 194 -4.88 -6.72 9.82
CA SER A 194 -4.70 -8.07 10.39
C SER A 194 -5.36 -9.14 9.53
N LEU A 195 -6.61 -8.91 9.09
CA LEU A 195 -7.33 -9.83 8.22
C LEU A 195 -6.67 -9.94 6.84
N SER A 196 -6.14 -8.85 6.29
CA SER A 196 -5.44 -8.83 5.01
C SER A 196 -4.15 -9.65 5.07
N THR A 197 -3.36 -9.47 6.14
CA THR A 197 -2.14 -10.26 6.37
C THR A 197 -2.47 -11.73 6.53
N PHE A 198 -3.49 -12.07 7.33
CA PHE A 198 -3.94 -13.45 7.52
C PHE A 198 -4.44 -14.08 6.21
N ALA A 199 -5.22 -13.34 5.40
CA ALA A 199 -5.73 -13.84 4.12
C ALA A 199 -4.62 -14.12 3.11
N LEU A 200 -3.53 -13.33 3.11
CA LEU A 200 -2.32 -13.61 2.31
C LEU A 200 -1.62 -14.90 2.76
N TYR A 201 -1.57 -15.15 4.08
CA TYR A 201 -1.01 -16.39 4.64
C TYR A 201 -1.81 -17.63 4.27
N MET A 202 -3.13 -17.53 4.22
CA MET A 202 -4.03 -18.65 3.84
C MET A 202 -4.04 -18.94 2.33
N LYS A 203 -3.58 -17.99 1.52
CA LYS A 203 -3.38 -18.20 0.08
C LYS A 203 -2.08 -18.98 -0.09
N ASN A 204 -2.20 -20.32 -0.21
CA ASN A 204 -1.10 -21.27 -0.28
C ASN A 204 0.07 -20.76 -1.14
N PRO A 205 1.33 -20.76 -0.62
CA PRO A 205 2.52 -20.34 -1.33
C PRO A 205 2.94 -21.29 -2.47
N CYS A 206 2.28 -22.44 -2.61
CA CYS A 206 2.64 -23.50 -3.60
C CYS A 206 2.01 -23.29 -5.00
N ARG A 207 1.50 -22.14 -5.37
CA ARG A 207 0.88 -21.88 -6.69
C ARG A 207 1.58 -20.81 -7.52
N GLU A 208 2.79 -20.43 -7.18
CA GLU A 208 3.63 -19.55 -8.00
C GLU A 208 4.84 -20.35 -8.52
N HIS A 209 4.58 -21.22 -9.49
CA HIS A 209 5.56 -21.73 -10.44
C HIS A 209 5.05 -21.42 -11.85
#